data_f7085d1354dab815f550ab66bf4d6b65
#
_entry.id   f7085d1354dab815f550ab66bf4d6b65
#
_cell.length_a   1.000
_cell.length_b   1.000
_cell.length_c   1.000
_cell.angle_alpha   90.00
_cell.angle_beta   90.00
_cell.angle_gamma   90.00
#
_symmetry.space_group_name_H-M   'P 1'
#
loop_
_entity.id
_entity.type
_entity.pdbx_description
1 polymer ?
#
loop_
_entity_poly.entity_id
_entity_poly.type
_entity_poly.pdbx_seq_one_letter_code
_entity_poly.pdbx_strand_id
1 'polypeptide(L)'
;MPDQPSASRPSLYPTKSSAGALLGQQLAARGYTSCILLGITPDGVEVAAHAAKAMGAPFDVLVAAFIRLGSNLAPIGAMAEDSPAEMDPDFQPGMNLLEKLQSAIDESRARVRQDLVLYRTHRPVKKLAGRATVIVDGQVIFPWKVLAAAKAAERLGARHLAIATPVATEAAAERVRARQYPLVCPSVVVDPRGHPSPYGDAAGETPERLKSIIIAHQAA
;
A
#
# COMPACT_ATOMS: atom_id res chain seq x y z
N MET A 1 -38.58 -15.05 5.81
CA MET A 1 -37.88 -15.40 4.58
C MET A 1 -36.45 -15.69 4.95
N PRO A 2 -35.90 -16.87 4.66
CA PRO A 2 -34.49 -17.16 4.95
C PRO A 2 -33.60 -16.32 4.03
N ASP A 3 -32.63 -15.68 4.66
CA ASP A 3 -31.55 -14.92 4.05
C ASP A 3 -30.84 -15.79 2.98
N GLN A 4 -30.97 -15.44 1.72
CA GLN A 4 -30.15 -16.09 0.67
C GLN A 4 -28.69 -15.65 0.90
N PRO A 5 -27.75 -16.59 0.96
CA PRO A 5 -26.35 -16.22 1.01
C PRO A 5 -26.02 -15.39 -0.24
N SER A 6 -25.60 -14.16 -0.04
CA SER A 6 -25.16 -13.30 -1.14
C SER A 6 -24.04 -14.04 -1.86
N ALA A 7 -24.28 -14.43 -3.10
CA ALA A 7 -23.24 -15.02 -3.95
C ALA A 7 -22.05 -14.05 -3.96
N SER A 8 -20.93 -14.47 -3.36
CA SER A 8 -19.71 -13.67 -3.35
C SER A 8 -19.31 -13.42 -4.81
N ARG A 9 -19.20 -12.14 -5.18
CA ARG A 9 -18.71 -11.78 -6.52
C ARG A 9 -17.35 -12.44 -6.73
N PRO A 10 -17.05 -12.92 -7.96
CA PRO A 10 -15.76 -13.51 -8.25
C PRO A 10 -14.64 -12.52 -7.99
N SER A 11 -13.51 -13.00 -7.50
CA SER A 11 -12.30 -12.20 -7.31
C SER A 11 -11.88 -11.52 -8.62
N LEU A 12 -11.38 -10.29 -8.54
CA LEU A 12 -10.93 -9.52 -9.72
C LEU A 12 -9.67 -10.13 -10.34
N TYR A 13 -8.85 -10.76 -9.52
CA TYR A 13 -7.61 -11.41 -9.91
C TYR A 13 -7.51 -12.81 -9.32
N PRO A 14 -7.00 -13.80 -10.07
CA PRO A 14 -6.78 -15.15 -9.53
C PRO A 14 -5.85 -15.13 -8.31
N THR A 15 -4.74 -14.37 -8.40
CA THR A 15 -3.72 -14.29 -7.34
C THR A 15 -3.10 -12.89 -7.26
N LYS A 16 -2.45 -12.56 -6.14
CA LYS A 16 -1.61 -11.36 -6.01
C LYS A 16 -0.45 -11.37 -7.00
N SER A 17 0.09 -12.54 -7.27
CA SER A 17 1.17 -12.73 -8.26
C SER A 17 0.73 -12.33 -9.68
N SER A 18 -0.43 -12.81 -10.14
CA SER A 18 -0.97 -12.45 -11.47
C SER A 18 -1.31 -10.96 -11.56
N ALA A 19 -1.89 -10.40 -10.50
CA ALA A 19 -2.19 -8.96 -10.41
C ALA A 19 -0.91 -8.12 -10.45
N GLY A 20 0.13 -8.52 -9.72
CA GLY A 20 1.43 -7.86 -9.73
C GLY A 20 2.10 -7.90 -11.10
N ALA A 21 2.11 -9.05 -11.76
CA ALA A 21 2.67 -9.19 -13.11
C ALA A 21 1.95 -8.26 -14.12
N LEU A 22 0.61 -8.22 -14.10
CA LEU A 22 -0.17 -7.32 -14.93
C LEU A 22 0.14 -5.84 -14.63
N LEU A 23 0.25 -5.48 -13.34
CA LEU A 23 0.59 -4.12 -12.92
C LEU A 23 1.97 -3.72 -13.45
N GLY A 24 2.96 -4.62 -13.39
CA GLY A 24 4.30 -4.40 -13.94
C GLY A 24 4.29 -4.17 -15.45
N GLN A 25 3.53 -4.95 -16.21
CA GLN A 25 3.35 -4.74 -17.64
C GLN A 25 2.74 -3.37 -17.95
N GLN A 26 1.74 -2.95 -17.19
CA GLN A 26 1.12 -1.64 -17.35
C GLN A 26 2.05 -0.48 -16.99
N LEU A 27 2.88 -0.64 -15.96
CA LEU A 27 3.90 0.34 -15.60
C LEU A 27 4.94 0.47 -16.72
N ALA A 28 5.46 -0.64 -17.23
CA ALA A 28 6.41 -0.63 -18.35
C ALA A 28 5.82 0.03 -19.60
N ALA A 29 4.57 -0.29 -19.96
CA ALA A 29 3.87 0.31 -21.10
C ALA A 29 3.67 1.84 -20.95
N ARG A 30 3.69 2.38 -19.72
CA ARG A 30 3.62 3.82 -19.43
C ARG A 30 4.99 4.48 -19.27
N GLY A 31 6.07 3.78 -19.56
CA GLY A 31 7.43 4.33 -19.54
C GLY A 31 8.15 4.28 -18.19
N TYR A 32 7.61 3.57 -17.19
CA TYR A 32 8.31 3.37 -15.90
C TYR A 32 9.40 2.30 -16.01
N THR A 33 10.41 2.52 -16.87
CA THR A 33 11.44 1.51 -17.16
C THR A 33 12.67 1.59 -16.26
N SER A 34 12.92 2.74 -15.65
CA SER A 34 14.11 3.00 -14.80
C SER A 34 13.71 3.44 -13.40
N CYS A 35 12.76 2.74 -12.79
CA CYS A 35 12.25 3.06 -11.47
C CYS A 35 12.61 1.98 -10.44
N ILE A 36 12.45 2.32 -9.16
CA ILE A 36 12.40 1.35 -8.07
C ILE A 36 10.94 1.20 -7.61
N LEU A 37 10.51 -0.04 -7.37
CA LEU A 37 9.20 -0.32 -6.80
C LEU A 37 9.32 -0.48 -5.28
N LEU A 38 8.48 0.23 -4.52
CA LEU A 38 8.39 0.12 -3.06
C LEU A 38 7.03 -0.48 -2.69
N GLY A 39 7.05 -1.75 -2.24
CA GLY A 39 5.84 -2.40 -1.76
C GLY A 39 5.51 -1.96 -0.33
N ILE A 40 4.29 -1.46 -0.09
CA ILE A 40 3.83 -1.11 1.27
C ILE A 40 3.49 -2.39 2.03
N THR A 41 4.03 -2.52 3.25
CA THR A 41 3.75 -3.66 4.12
C THR A 41 2.33 -3.63 4.70
N PRO A 42 1.69 -4.80 4.91
CA PRO A 42 2.07 -6.10 4.35
C PRO A 42 1.56 -6.30 2.91
N ASP A 43 0.41 -5.73 2.55
CA ASP A 43 -0.43 -6.09 1.38
C ASP A 43 0.23 -5.80 0.02
N GLY A 44 1.08 -4.77 -0.05
CA GLY A 44 1.74 -4.34 -1.28
C GLY A 44 3.03 -5.10 -1.61
N VAL A 45 3.59 -5.85 -0.67
CA VAL A 45 4.91 -6.50 -0.81
C VAL A 45 4.91 -7.52 -1.95
N GLU A 46 3.97 -8.46 -1.93
CA GLU A 46 3.88 -9.52 -2.94
C GLU A 46 3.57 -8.95 -4.33
N VAL A 47 2.61 -8.04 -4.40
CA VAL A 47 2.22 -7.36 -5.65
C VAL A 47 3.40 -6.60 -6.25
N ALA A 48 4.12 -5.82 -5.43
CA ALA A 48 5.29 -5.06 -5.87
C ALA A 48 6.44 -5.95 -6.34
N ALA A 49 6.71 -7.04 -5.63
CA ALA A 49 7.74 -8.00 -6.00
C ALA A 49 7.47 -8.63 -7.37
N HIS A 50 6.24 -9.06 -7.63
CA HIS A 50 5.86 -9.62 -8.92
C HIS A 50 5.82 -8.57 -10.04
N ALA A 51 5.42 -7.34 -9.74
CA ALA A 51 5.51 -6.22 -10.68
C ALA A 51 6.96 -5.91 -11.04
N ALA A 52 7.84 -5.83 -10.05
CA ALA A 52 9.26 -5.59 -10.23
C ALA A 52 9.92 -6.70 -11.07
N LYS A 53 9.59 -7.96 -10.79
CA LYS A 53 10.07 -9.11 -11.58
C LYS A 53 9.63 -9.01 -13.04
N ALA A 54 8.36 -8.67 -13.30
CA ALA A 54 7.83 -8.53 -14.67
C ALA A 54 8.51 -7.38 -15.45
N MET A 55 9.02 -6.37 -14.76
CA MET A 55 9.69 -5.21 -15.34
C MET A 55 11.22 -5.35 -15.40
N GLY A 56 11.82 -6.32 -14.72
CA GLY A 56 13.26 -6.34 -14.45
C GLY A 56 13.72 -5.15 -13.60
N ALA A 57 12.86 -4.61 -12.76
CA ALA A 57 13.10 -3.43 -11.95
C ALA A 57 13.55 -3.78 -10.53
N PRO A 58 14.35 -2.93 -9.86
CA PRO A 58 14.67 -3.11 -8.46
C PRO A 58 13.42 -2.95 -7.57
N PHE A 59 13.41 -3.71 -6.48
CA PHE A 59 12.34 -3.75 -5.49
C PHE A 59 12.89 -3.49 -4.08
N ASP A 60 12.09 -2.83 -3.25
CA ASP A 60 12.29 -2.74 -1.81
C ASP A 60 10.91 -2.60 -1.11
N VAL A 61 10.89 -2.56 0.21
CA VAL A 61 9.68 -2.38 1.01
C VAL A 61 9.65 -1.03 1.70
N LEU A 62 8.45 -0.53 1.94
CA LEU A 62 8.20 0.64 2.74
C LEU A 62 7.14 0.30 3.79
N VAL A 63 7.44 0.63 5.05
CA VAL A 63 6.54 0.31 6.15
C VAL A 63 5.54 1.43 6.37
N ALA A 64 4.25 1.08 6.39
CA ALA A 64 3.19 2.03 6.72
C ALA A 64 2.04 1.32 7.45
N ALA A 65 1.38 2.05 8.35
CA ALA A 65 0.24 1.56 9.13
C ALA A 65 -0.89 2.58 9.13
N PHE A 66 -2.13 2.11 9.13
CA PHE A 66 -3.30 2.96 9.30
C PHE A 66 -3.44 3.47 10.74
N ILE A 67 -3.95 4.69 10.87
CA ILE A 67 -4.41 5.27 12.14
C ILE A 67 -5.92 5.05 12.22
N ARG A 68 -6.38 4.36 13.29
CA ARG A 68 -7.79 4.00 13.50
C ARG A 68 -8.19 4.31 14.94
N LEU A 69 -9.39 4.85 15.13
CA LEU A 69 -9.97 5.05 16.48
C LEU A 69 -10.57 3.78 17.09
N GLY A 70 -10.54 2.69 16.36
CA GLY A 70 -11.01 1.37 16.77
C GLY A 70 -10.77 0.36 15.65
N SER A 71 -10.64 -0.93 16.00
CA SER A 71 -10.30 -2.01 15.07
C SER A 71 -11.24 -2.15 13.89
N ASN A 72 -12.54 -1.90 14.12
CA ASN A 72 -13.60 -2.06 13.11
C ASN A 72 -14.01 -0.76 12.42
N LEU A 73 -13.34 0.35 12.73
CA LEU A 73 -13.64 1.65 12.13
C LEU A 73 -12.76 1.90 10.88
N ALA A 74 -13.30 2.71 9.97
CA ALA A 74 -12.51 3.22 8.85
C ALA A 74 -11.25 3.96 9.37
N PRO A 75 -10.12 3.88 8.65
CA PRO A 75 -8.94 4.62 9.04
C PRO A 75 -9.17 6.12 8.83
N ILE A 76 -8.73 6.90 9.81
CA ILE A 76 -8.74 8.37 9.79
C ILE A 76 -7.43 8.96 9.31
N GLY A 77 -6.48 8.13 8.97
CA GLY A 77 -5.17 8.50 8.48
C GLY A 77 -4.24 7.30 8.39
N ALA A 78 -2.98 7.58 8.12
CA ALA A 78 -1.91 6.57 8.15
C ALA A 78 -0.57 7.23 8.53
N MET A 79 0.37 6.41 8.92
CA MET A 79 1.75 6.77 9.21
C MET A 79 2.69 5.86 8.43
N ALA A 80 3.76 6.40 7.89
CA ALA A 80 4.85 5.63 7.30
C ALA A 80 6.15 5.87 8.09
N GLU A 81 7.16 5.03 7.82
CA GLU A 81 8.49 5.21 8.39
C GLU A 81 9.04 6.62 8.11
N ASP A 82 9.69 7.22 9.11
CA ASP A 82 10.34 8.53 9.01
C ASP A 82 9.46 9.66 8.45
N SER A 83 8.12 9.53 8.54
CA SER A 83 7.19 10.52 8.01
C SER A 83 6.15 10.94 9.06
N PRO A 84 5.71 12.20 9.05
CA PRO A 84 4.54 12.62 9.82
C PRO A 84 3.29 11.84 9.40
N ALA A 85 2.30 11.79 10.30
CA ALA A 85 1.00 11.21 9.99
C ALA A 85 0.34 11.95 8.80
N GLU A 86 -0.23 11.19 7.89
CA GLU A 86 -1.14 11.67 6.86
C GLU A 86 -2.56 11.47 7.36
N MET A 87 -3.26 12.54 7.68
CA MET A 87 -4.62 12.49 8.23
C MET A 87 -5.65 12.75 7.14
N ASP A 88 -6.83 12.17 7.33
CA ASP A 88 -8.02 12.54 6.55
C ASP A 88 -8.34 14.02 6.80
N PRO A 89 -8.31 14.88 5.78
CA PRO A 89 -8.63 16.30 5.98
C PRO A 89 -10.09 16.55 6.39
N ASP A 90 -10.97 15.60 6.12
CA ASP A 90 -12.39 15.69 6.50
C ASP A 90 -12.62 15.20 7.93
N PHE A 91 -11.63 14.58 8.57
CA PHE A 91 -11.73 14.14 9.95
C PHE A 91 -11.49 15.30 10.91
N GLN A 92 -12.54 15.69 11.61
CA GLN A 92 -12.49 16.75 12.63
C GLN A 92 -12.83 16.14 14.00
N PRO A 93 -11.84 15.87 14.85
CA PRO A 93 -12.08 15.32 16.17
C PRO A 93 -12.72 16.37 17.09
N GLY A 94 -13.84 16.02 17.71
CA GLY A 94 -14.32 16.77 18.87
C GLY A 94 -13.36 16.63 20.07
N MET A 95 -13.47 17.53 21.06
CA MET A 95 -12.59 17.54 22.24
C MET A 95 -12.54 16.19 22.97
N ASN A 96 -13.65 15.48 23.01
CA ASN A 96 -13.77 14.15 23.62
C ASN A 96 -13.02 13.02 22.87
N LEU A 97 -12.52 13.29 21.67
CA LEU A 97 -11.78 12.32 20.86
C LEU A 97 -10.26 12.60 20.84
N LEU A 98 -9.78 13.70 21.39
CA LEU A 98 -8.37 14.08 21.29
C LEU A 98 -7.44 13.05 21.95
N GLU A 99 -7.79 12.56 23.14
CA GLU A 99 -6.98 11.53 23.81
C GLU A 99 -6.98 10.21 23.03
N LYS A 100 -8.14 9.81 22.49
CA LYS A 100 -8.24 8.61 21.65
C LYS A 100 -7.45 8.76 20.34
N LEU A 101 -7.46 9.95 19.77
CA LEU A 101 -6.67 10.25 18.58
C LEU A 101 -5.16 10.15 18.86
N GLN A 102 -4.70 10.70 19.97
CA GLN A 102 -3.29 10.61 20.36
C GLN A 102 -2.88 9.14 20.57
N SER A 103 -3.71 8.36 21.29
CA SER A 103 -3.49 6.92 21.47
C SER A 103 -3.41 6.18 20.14
N ALA A 104 -4.32 6.44 19.20
CA ALA A 104 -4.34 5.82 17.88
C ALA A 104 -3.09 6.15 17.04
N ILE A 105 -2.58 7.38 17.16
CA ILE A 105 -1.33 7.79 16.50
C ILE A 105 -0.15 7.04 17.13
N ASP A 106 -0.10 6.94 18.47
CA ASP A 106 0.99 6.25 19.16
C ASP A 106 0.98 4.75 18.91
N GLU A 107 -0.19 4.11 18.83
CA GLU A 107 -0.36 2.72 18.42
C GLU A 107 0.14 2.50 16.98
N SER A 108 -0.24 3.36 16.06
CA SER A 108 0.23 3.29 14.67
C SER A 108 1.76 3.45 14.58
N ARG A 109 2.33 4.38 15.36
CA ARG A 109 3.78 4.58 15.45
C ARG A 109 4.50 3.33 16.02
N ALA A 110 3.93 2.72 17.05
CA ALA A 110 4.45 1.49 17.61
C ALA A 110 4.41 0.34 16.59
N ARG A 111 3.31 0.24 15.84
CA ARG A 111 3.17 -0.75 14.76
C ARG A 111 4.21 -0.55 13.67
N VAL A 112 4.40 0.67 13.18
CA VAL A 112 5.45 0.98 12.18
C VAL A 112 6.83 0.57 12.68
N ARG A 113 7.16 0.84 13.96
CA ARG A 113 8.44 0.41 14.56
C ARG A 113 8.60 -1.11 14.62
N GLN A 114 7.55 -1.83 14.99
CA GLN A 114 7.55 -3.30 15.02
C GLN A 114 7.75 -3.88 13.60
N ASP A 115 7.04 -3.35 12.62
CA ASP A 115 7.12 -3.80 11.24
C ASP A 115 8.47 -3.44 10.61
N LEU A 116 9.11 -2.33 11.00
CA LEU A 116 10.48 -2.00 10.60
C LEU A 116 11.48 -3.06 11.09
N VAL A 117 11.40 -3.46 12.35
CA VAL A 117 12.22 -4.54 12.89
C VAL A 117 11.94 -5.85 12.15
N LEU A 118 10.67 -6.12 11.85
CA LEU A 118 10.23 -7.36 11.23
C LEU A 118 10.69 -7.51 9.77
N TYR A 119 10.56 -6.46 8.97
CA TYR A 119 10.75 -6.52 7.51
C TYR A 119 12.06 -5.92 7.02
N ARG A 120 12.69 -5.03 7.79
CA ARG A 120 13.96 -4.41 7.39
C ARG A 120 15.19 -5.02 8.00
N THR A 121 15.10 -5.71 9.14
CA THR A 121 16.22 -6.44 9.79
C THR A 121 17.57 -5.70 9.66
N HIS A 122 17.63 -4.46 10.19
CA HIS A 122 18.83 -3.59 10.16
C HIS A 122 19.30 -3.10 8.77
N ARG A 123 18.47 -3.21 7.74
CA ARG A 123 18.81 -2.69 6.41
C ARG A 123 18.17 -1.32 6.19
N PRO A 124 18.96 -0.31 5.82
CA PRO A 124 18.39 0.96 5.40
C PRO A 124 17.61 0.78 4.10
N VAL A 125 16.62 1.66 3.85
CA VAL A 125 15.97 1.77 2.54
C VAL A 125 17.04 1.93 1.46
N LYS A 126 16.86 1.28 0.31
CA LYS A 126 17.71 1.56 -0.86
C LYS A 126 17.68 3.06 -1.11
N LYS A 127 18.83 3.65 -1.41
CA LYS A 127 18.92 5.10 -1.69
C LYS A 127 17.95 5.45 -2.82
N LEU A 128 16.98 6.31 -2.52
CA LEU A 128 15.97 6.78 -3.47
C LEU A 128 16.40 8.07 -4.18
N ALA A 129 17.47 8.71 -3.71
CA ALA A 129 17.92 10.00 -4.21
C ALA A 129 18.08 10.00 -5.73
N GLY A 130 17.31 10.85 -6.40
CA GLY A 130 17.32 11.01 -7.86
C GLY A 130 16.63 9.89 -8.64
N ARG A 131 16.08 8.86 -7.98
CA ARG A 131 15.41 7.75 -8.66
C ARG A 131 13.91 8.00 -8.85
N ALA A 132 13.41 7.64 -10.02
CA ALA A 132 11.98 7.45 -10.20
C ALA A 132 11.50 6.30 -9.29
N THR A 133 10.42 6.53 -8.55
CA THR A 133 9.95 5.60 -7.52
C THR A 133 8.46 5.34 -7.70
N VAL A 134 8.06 4.08 -7.66
CA VAL A 134 6.66 3.67 -7.71
C VAL A 134 6.28 3.05 -6.37
N ILE A 135 5.34 3.68 -5.67
CA ILE A 135 4.74 3.14 -4.44
C ILE A 135 3.66 2.13 -4.84
N VAL A 136 3.75 0.92 -4.32
CA VAL A 136 2.80 -0.16 -4.66
C VAL A 136 2.08 -0.64 -3.41
N ASP A 137 0.75 -0.63 -3.45
CA ASP A 137 -0.10 -1.29 -2.45
C ASP A 137 -0.92 -2.41 -3.10
N GLY A 138 -1.33 -3.41 -2.33
CA GLY A 138 -2.15 -4.52 -2.82
C GLY A 138 -3.55 -4.07 -3.22
N GLN A 139 -4.15 -3.18 -2.46
CA GLN A 139 -5.41 -2.50 -2.79
C GLN A 139 -5.50 -1.15 -2.07
N VAL A 140 -6.13 -0.18 -2.71
CA VAL A 140 -6.29 1.16 -2.14
C VAL A 140 -7.77 1.47 -1.94
N ILE A 141 -8.33 1.02 -0.81
CA ILE A 141 -9.69 1.37 -0.37
C ILE A 141 -9.67 2.76 0.27
N PHE A 142 -8.66 3.03 1.10
CA PHE A 142 -8.40 4.32 1.73
C PHE A 142 -7.03 4.81 1.29
N PRO A 143 -6.88 6.06 0.87
CA PRO A 143 -5.65 6.55 0.24
C PRO A 143 -4.52 6.83 1.24
N TRP A 144 -4.80 6.81 2.54
CA TRP A 144 -3.89 7.34 3.56
C TRP A 144 -2.55 6.62 3.62
N LYS A 145 -2.52 5.26 3.49
CA LYS A 145 -1.25 4.51 3.48
C LYS A 145 -0.37 4.91 2.30
N VAL A 146 -0.91 4.94 1.09
CA VAL A 146 -0.13 5.28 -0.11
C VAL A 146 0.33 6.74 -0.09
N LEU A 147 -0.47 7.65 0.46
CA LEU A 147 -0.09 9.05 0.62
C LEU A 147 0.99 9.25 1.69
N ALA A 148 0.88 8.56 2.83
CA ALA A 148 1.92 8.58 3.86
C ALA A 148 3.23 7.98 3.34
N ALA A 149 3.15 6.87 2.59
CA ALA A 149 4.29 6.24 1.94
C ALA A 149 4.95 7.13 0.89
N ALA A 150 4.17 7.87 0.11
CA ALA A 150 4.69 8.83 -0.86
C ALA A 150 5.49 9.94 -0.17
N LYS A 151 4.97 10.54 0.90
CA LYS A 151 5.68 11.53 1.71
C LYS A 151 6.97 10.97 2.32
N ALA A 152 6.94 9.74 2.82
CA ALA A 152 8.13 9.09 3.33
C ALA A 152 9.20 8.91 2.24
N ALA A 153 8.80 8.46 1.05
CA ALA A 153 9.70 8.31 -0.09
C ALA A 153 10.30 9.66 -0.55
N GLU A 154 9.51 10.74 -0.56
CA GLU A 154 10.01 12.11 -0.84
C GLU A 154 11.09 12.53 0.16
N ARG A 155 10.87 12.28 1.45
CA ARG A 155 11.87 12.56 2.50
C ARG A 155 13.15 11.74 2.33
N LEU A 156 13.04 10.53 1.78
CA LEU A 156 14.17 9.67 1.40
C LEU A 156 14.83 10.09 0.08
N GLY A 157 14.39 11.20 -0.52
CA GLY A 157 14.98 11.79 -1.72
C GLY A 157 14.45 11.23 -3.03
N ALA A 158 13.35 10.46 -3.02
CA ALA A 158 12.71 10.00 -4.25
C ALA A 158 12.31 11.16 -5.17
N ARG A 159 12.41 10.92 -6.47
CA ARG A 159 11.98 11.85 -7.53
C ARG A 159 10.97 11.13 -8.42
N HIS A 160 10.11 11.91 -9.10
CA HIS A 160 9.14 11.36 -10.03
C HIS A 160 8.32 10.20 -9.43
N LEU A 161 7.66 10.49 -8.30
CA LEU A 161 6.82 9.53 -7.60
C LEU A 161 5.55 9.21 -8.39
N ALA A 162 5.21 7.92 -8.44
CA ALA A 162 3.91 7.44 -8.87
C ALA A 162 3.36 6.44 -7.84
N ILE A 163 2.06 6.26 -7.83
CA ILE A 163 1.36 5.26 -7.03
C ILE A 163 0.78 4.22 -7.97
N ALA A 164 0.92 2.94 -7.62
CA ALA A 164 0.39 1.84 -8.38
C ALA A 164 -0.32 0.82 -7.47
N THR A 165 -1.44 0.31 -7.93
CA THR A 165 -2.21 -0.72 -7.22
C THR A 165 -3.07 -1.48 -8.22
N PRO A 166 -3.28 -2.79 -8.06
CA PRO A 166 -4.22 -3.52 -8.92
C PRO A 166 -5.65 -3.04 -8.77
N VAL A 167 -6.05 -2.62 -7.57
CA VAL A 167 -7.43 -2.22 -7.27
C VAL A 167 -7.46 -0.96 -6.40
N ALA A 168 -8.30 -0.03 -6.76
CA ALA A 168 -8.62 1.13 -5.91
C ALA A 168 -10.13 1.40 -5.90
N THR A 169 -10.62 2.02 -4.83
CA THR A 169 -11.94 2.65 -4.89
C THR A 169 -11.87 3.95 -5.67
N GLU A 170 -12.99 4.34 -6.30
CA GLU A 170 -13.08 5.58 -7.04
C GLU A 170 -12.70 6.79 -6.17
N ALA A 171 -13.27 6.87 -4.96
CA ALA A 171 -12.96 7.93 -4.01
C ALA A 171 -11.48 7.96 -3.60
N ALA A 172 -10.84 6.81 -3.41
CA ALA A 172 -9.43 6.76 -3.07
C ALA A 172 -8.55 7.17 -4.27
N ALA A 173 -8.91 6.74 -5.48
CA ALA A 173 -8.21 7.10 -6.71
C ALA A 173 -8.28 8.63 -6.97
N GLU A 174 -9.44 9.24 -6.76
CA GLU A 174 -9.61 10.69 -6.87
C GLU A 174 -8.76 11.45 -5.86
N ARG A 175 -8.73 11.02 -4.59
CA ARG A 175 -7.90 11.65 -3.56
C ARG A 175 -6.40 11.53 -3.84
N VAL A 176 -5.95 10.40 -4.41
CA VAL A 176 -4.54 10.25 -4.83
C VAL A 176 -4.22 11.23 -5.96
N ARG A 177 -5.08 11.32 -6.98
CA ARG A 177 -4.89 12.25 -8.11
C ARG A 177 -4.93 13.71 -7.67
N ALA A 178 -5.82 14.07 -6.73
CA ALA A 178 -5.91 15.41 -6.15
C ALA A 178 -4.60 15.85 -5.45
N ARG A 179 -3.79 14.91 -4.97
CA ARG A 179 -2.43 15.16 -4.45
C ARG A 179 -1.36 15.18 -5.54
N GLN A 180 -1.76 15.20 -6.82
CA GLN A 180 -0.88 15.27 -7.99
C GLN A 180 0.09 14.08 -8.15
N TYR A 181 -0.21 12.94 -7.52
CA TYR A 181 0.52 11.70 -7.79
C TYR A 181 -0.11 10.98 -8.99
N PRO A 182 0.68 10.65 -10.04
CA PRO A 182 0.23 9.72 -11.07
C PRO A 182 -0.21 8.41 -10.45
N LEU A 183 -1.38 7.90 -10.86
CA LEU A 183 -1.93 6.64 -10.39
C LEU A 183 -2.04 5.65 -11.54
N VAL A 184 -1.40 4.50 -11.40
CA VAL A 184 -1.57 3.34 -12.26
C VAL A 184 -2.43 2.32 -11.55
N CYS A 185 -3.69 2.18 -11.98
CA CYS A 185 -4.66 1.29 -11.37
C CYS A 185 -5.51 0.62 -12.46
N PRO A 186 -5.31 -0.69 -12.72
CA PRO A 186 -6.11 -1.43 -13.70
C PRO A 186 -7.59 -1.52 -13.39
N SER A 187 -7.96 -1.67 -12.11
CA SER A 187 -9.34 -1.87 -11.68
C SER A 187 -9.78 -0.83 -10.66
N VAL A 188 -10.65 0.08 -11.10
CA VAL A 188 -11.31 1.04 -10.19
C VAL A 188 -12.72 0.53 -9.89
N VAL A 189 -13.06 0.43 -8.59
CA VAL A 189 -14.34 -0.10 -8.11
C VAL A 189 -15.09 0.97 -7.32
N VAL A 190 -16.41 0.99 -7.47
CA VAL A 190 -17.26 1.95 -6.74
C VAL A 190 -17.43 1.52 -5.28
N ASP A 191 -17.72 0.24 -5.05
CA ASP A 191 -17.98 -0.31 -3.71
C ASP A 191 -17.10 -1.50 -3.41
N PRO A 192 -16.17 -1.37 -2.45
CA PRO A 192 -15.27 -2.47 -2.06
C PRO A 192 -15.99 -3.57 -1.25
N ARG A 193 -17.19 -3.32 -0.70
CA ARG A 193 -17.91 -4.29 0.13
C ARG A 193 -18.33 -5.52 -0.65
N GLY A 194 -18.47 -5.42 -1.97
CA GLY A 194 -18.74 -6.56 -2.84
C GLY A 194 -17.50 -7.43 -3.14
N HIS A 195 -16.30 -6.98 -2.76
CA HIS A 195 -15.02 -7.65 -2.99
C HIS A 195 -14.16 -7.57 -1.74
N PRO A 196 -14.44 -8.36 -0.68
CA PRO A 196 -13.68 -8.32 0.58
C PRO A 196 -12.20 -8.64 0.37
N SER A 197 -11.89 -9.48 -0.63
CA SER A 197 -10.55 -9.65 -1.20
C SER A 197 -10.65 -9.58 -2.72
N PRO A 198 -9.86 -8.72 -3.40
CA PRO A 198 -9.83 -8.71 -4.85
C PRO A 198 -9.08 -9.91 -5.45
N TYR A 199 -8.49 -10.75 -4.61
CA TYR A 199 -7.65 -11.89 -4.99
C TYR A 199 -8.31 -13.21 -4.63
N GLY A 200 -8.22 -14.19 -5.53
CA GLY A 200 -8.74 -15.55 -5.31
C GLY A 200 -7.90 -16.36 -4.32
N ASP A 201 -6.61 -16.06 -4.20
CA ASP A 201 -5.70 -16.63 -3.21
C ASP A 201 -5.81 -15.84 -1.89
N ALA A 202 -6.89 -16.04 -1.15
CA ALA A 202 -7.12 -15.40 0.15
C ALA A 202 -6.18 -15.92 1.26
N ALA A 203 -5.11 -16.66 0.94
CA ALA A 203 -4.12 -17.09 1.90
C ALA A 203 -3.46 -15.86 2.53
N GLY A 204 -3.71 -15.67 3.83
CA GLY A 204 -3.19 -14.54 4.59
C GLY A 204 -1.67 -14.44 4.45
N GLU A 205 -1.19 -13.22 4.30
CA GLU A 205 0.25 -12.94 4.29
C GLU A 205 0.81 -13.20 5.68
N THR A 206 1.65 -14.23 5.81
CA THR A 206 2.40 -14.40 7.05
C THR A 206 3.69 -13.59 6.99
N PRO A 207 4.20 -13.10 8.13
CA PRO A 207 5.47 -12.40 8.17
C PRO A 207 6.63 -13.18 7.56
N GLU A 208 6.63 -14.52 7.72
CA GLU A 208 7.65 -15.41 7.19
C GLU A 208 7.63 -15.46 5.67
N ARG A 209 6.43 -15.54 5.08
CA ARG A 209 6.24 -15.49 3.63
C ARG A 209 6.72 -14.17 3.04
N LEU A 210 6.36 -13.04 3.66
CA LEU A 210 6.79 -11.72 3.22
C LEU A 210 8.31 -11.56 3.31
N LYS A 211 8.94 -12.02 4.39
CA LYS A 211 10.40 -12.04 4.51
C LYS A 211 11.06 -12.87 3.41
N SER A 212 10.52 -14.05 3.10
CA SER A 212 11.03 -14.88 2.01
C SER A 212 10.97 -14.17 0.65
N ILE A 213 9.85 -13.49 0.37
CA ILE A 213 9.70 -12.69 -0.85
C ILE A 213 10.72 -11.56 -0.91
N ILE A 214 10.89 -10.82 0.18
CA ILE A 214 11.84 -9.71 0.27
C ILE A 214 13.27 -10.19 0.03
N ILE A 215 13.68 -11.29 0.67
CA ILE A 215 15.02 -11.87 0.52
C ILE A 215 15.27 -12.35 -0.90
N ALA A 216 14.33 -13.08 -1.49
CA ALA A 216 14.46 -13.62 -2.84
C ALA A 216 14.66 -12.54 -3.92
N HIS A 217 14.03 -11.37 -3.76
CA HIS A 217 14.13 -10.28 -4.74
C HIS A 217 15.30 -9.32 -4.49
N GLN A 218 16.05 -9.50 -3.42
CA GLN A 218 17.23 -8.69 -3.11
C GLN A 218 18.54 -9.37 -3.52
N ALA A 219 18.49 -10.68 -3.75
CA ALA A 219 19.60 -11.46 -4.26
C ALA A 219 19.72 -11.43 -5.79
N ALA A 220 18.73 -10.86 -6.47
CA ALA A 220 18.68 -10.68 -7.92
C ALA A 220 19.03 -9.23 -8.30
#